data_d6a6f4fd013dab908456cc75692214b4
#
_entry.id   d6a6f4fd013dab908456cc75692214b4
#
_cell.length_a   1.000
_cell.length_b   1.000
_cell.length_c   1.000
_cell.angle_alpha   90.00
_cell.angle_beta   90.00
_cell.angle_gamma   90.00
#
_symmetry.space_group_name_H-M   'P 1'
#
loop_
_entity.id
_entity.type
_entity.pdbx_description
1 polymer ?
#
loop_
_entity_poly.entity_id
_entity_poly.type
_entity_poly.pdbx_seq_one_letter_code
_entity_poly.pdbx_strand_id
1 'polypeptide(L)'
;MNVQTAQRDSRPAWQIVALREIAVKARDKNFLVGLGVTLAMVIGTFAVQVWIAGKTDTQKVAIVDTKGASGPSAKQVVDVAATSAKDGGAKVEYTTTPFHDDAAARAAVTKGDADAALLRTNGVWQLIGDKSIDDGLKKNVTTSAAQLT
;
A
#
# COMPACT_ATOMS: atom_id res chain seq x y z
N MET A 1 -9.27 -64.54 38.12
CA MET A 1 -9.55 -64.47 36.67
C MET A 1 -9.81 -63.02 36.32
N ASN A 2 -8.76 -62.29 35.82
CA ASN A 2 -8.91 -60.91 35.39
C ASN A 2 -9.17 -60.93 33.87
N VAL A 3 -10.41 -60.62 33.52
CA VAL A 3 -10.78 -60.40 32.10
C VAL A 3 -10.38 -58.95 31.78
N GLN A 4 -9.21 -58.78 31.15
CA GLN A 4 -8.85 -57.55 30.54
C GLN A 4 -9.78 -57.33 29.34
N THR A 5 -10.76 -56.43 29.49
CA THR A 5 -11.54 -55.88 28.39
C THR A 5 -10.58 -55.11 27.47
N ALA A 6 -10.20 -55.74 26.38
CA ALA A 6 -9.48 -55.07 25.28
C ALA A 6 -10.36 -53.91 24.76
N GLN A 7 -9.99 -52.72 25.14
CA GLN A 7 -10.60 -51.51 24.65
C GLN A 7 -10.32 -51.45 23.13
N ARG A 8 -11.27 -51.91 22.31
CA ARG A 8 -11.23 -51.78 20.88
C ARG A 8 -11.30 -50.28 20.56
N ASP A 9 -10.19 -49.74 20.11
CA ASP A 9 -10.12 -48.44 19.51
C ASP A 9 -11.12 -48.41 18.34
N SER A 10 -12.33 -47.94 18.64
CA SER A 10 -13.41 -47.81 17.65
C SER A 10 -13.21 -46.55 16.83
N ARG A 11 -12.10 -46.51 16.08
CA ARG A 11 -11.94 -45.45 15.04
C ARG A 11 -13.04 -45.68 14.02
N PRO A 12 -13.83 -44.64 13.69
CA PRO A 12 -14.86 -44.77 12.68
C PRO A 12 -14.26 -45.24 11.35
N ALA A 13 -14.93 -46.14 10.65
CA ALA A 13 -14.41 -46.80 9.44
C ALA A 13 -13.91 -45.84 8.39
N TRP A 14 -14.52 -44.63 8.26
CA TRP A 14 -14.10 -43.60 7.35
C TRP A 14 -12.68 -43.04 7.65
N GLN A 15 -12.27 -42.99 8.93
CA GLN A 15 -10.92 -42.56 9.30
C GLN A 15 -9.85 -43.54 8.85
N ILE A 16 -10.15 -44.84 8.94
CA ILE A 16 -9.21 -45.87 8.48
C ILE A 16 -9.02 -45.80 6.97
N VAL A 17 -10.12 -45.62 6.25
CA VAL A 17 -10.08 -45.48 4.78
C VAL A 17 -9.33 -44.21 4.39
N ALA A 18 -9.64 -43.07 5.01
CA ALA A 18 -8.99 -41.79 4.74
C ALA A 18 -7.47 -41.82 5.00
N LEU A 19 -7.04 -42.40 6.14
CA LEU A 19 -5.62 -42.54 6.45
C LEU A 19 -4.87 -43.42 5.44
N ARG A 20 -5.51 -44.51 4.99
CA ARG A 20 -4.94 -45.39 3.96
C ARG A 20 -4.78 -44.66 2.62
N GLU A 21 -5.78 -43.93 2.18
CA GLU A 21 -5.71 -43.14 0.95
C GLU A 21 -4.66 -42.03 1.00
N ILE A 22 -4.59 -41.30 2.12
CA ILE A 22 -3.57 -40.28 2.35
C ILE A 22 -2.17 -40.90 2.30
N ALA A 23 -1.97 -42.07 2.97
CA ALA A 23 -0.69 -42.75 2.98
C ALA A 23 -0.26 -43.23 1.60
N VAL A 24 -1.19 -43.68 0.75
CA VAL A 24 -0.92 -44.11 -0.63
C VAL A 24 -0.54 -42.90 -1.50
N LYS A 25 -1.32 -41.80 -1.42
CA LYS A 25 -1.07 -40.58 -2.19
C LYS A 25 0.21 -39.87 -1.75
N ALA A 26 0.53 -39.88 -0.46
CA ALA A 26 1.77 -39.30 0.07
C ALA A 26 3.04 -40.07 -0.35
N ARG A 27 2.91 -41.28 -0.90
CA ARG A 27 4.04 -42.04 -1.48
C ARG A 27 4.18 -41.84 -2.99
N ASP A 28 3.19 -41.26 -3.65
CA ASP A 28 3.26 -40.97 -5.07
C ASP A 28 4.12 -39.74 -5.31
N LYS A 29 5.28 -39.94 -5.93
CA LYS A 29 6.23 -38.87 -6.24
C LYS A 29 5.62 -37.81 -7.15
N ASN A 30 4.77 -38.19 -8.09
CA ASN A 30 4.12 -37.23 -9.00
C ASN A 30 3.13 -36.35 -8.24
N PHE A 31 2.38 -36.93 -7.29
CA PHE A 31 1.48 -36.19 -6.43
C PHE A 31 2.25 -35.19 -5.54
N LEU A 32 3.35 -35.64 -4.94
CA LEU A 32 4.18 -34.78 -4.08
C LEU A 32 4.83 -33.61 -4.86
N VAL A 33 5.31 -33.89 -6.10
CA VAL A 33 5.86 -32.84 -6.95
C VAL A 33 4.76 -31.84 -7.35
N GLY A 34 3.58 -32.32 -7.78
CA GLY A 34 2.46 -31.44 -8.11
C GLY A 34 2.00 -30.59 -6.93
N LEU A 35 1.88 -31.19 -5.75
CA LEU A 35 1.54 -30.48 -4.51
C LEU A 35 2.60 -29.44 -4.15
N GLY A 36 3.88 -29.80 -4.27
CA GLY A 36 5.00 -28.90 -4.00
C GLY A 36 5.02 -27.69 -4.92
N VAL A 37 4.82 -27.92 -6.23
CA VAL A 37 4.73 -26.83 -7.22
C VAL A 37 3.55 -25.91 -6.94
N THR A 38 2.39 -26.46 -6.64
CA THR A 38 1.19 -25.67 -6.32
C THR A 38 1.40 -24.84 -5.06
N LEU A 39 1.96 -25.45 -4.01
CA LEU A 39 2.26 -24.77 -2.77
C LEU A 39 3.29 -23.64 -2.95
N ALA A 40 4.35 -23.92 -3.72
CA ALA A 40 5.37 -22.93 -4.05
C ALA A 40 4.78 -21.74 -4.83
N MET A 41 3.86 -22.01 -5.75
CA MET A 41 3.18 -20.97 -6.52
C MET A 41 2.29 -20.10 -5.63
N VAL A 42 1.52 -20.71 -4.73
CA VAL A 42 0.68 -19.99 -3.76
C VAL A 42 1.54 -19.14 -2.81
N ILE A 43 2.57 -19.72 -2.21
CA ILE A 43 3.48 -19.00 -1.30
C ILE A 43 4.18 -17.86 -2.06
N GLY A 44 4.65 -18.11 -3.29
CA GLY A 44 5.28 -17.11 -4.14
C GLY A 44 4.36 -15.93 -4.42
N THR A 45 3.09 -16.19 -4.73
CA THR A 45 2.09 -15.14 -4.97
C THR A 45 1.88 -14.29 -3.72
N PHE A 46 1.72 -14.91 -2.55
CA PHE A 46 1.58 -14.19 -1.28
C PHE A 46 2.84 -13.39 -0.94
N ALA A 47 4.03 -13.95 -1.15
CA ALA A 47 5.29 -13.26 -0.89
C ALA A 47 5.43 -12.00 -1.74
N VAL A 48 5.08 -12.08 -3.04
CA VAL A 48 5.07 -10.91 -3.95
C VAL A 48 4.06 -9.86 -3.48
N GLN A 49 2.84 -10.25 -3.08
CA GLN A 49 1.84 -9.32 -2.57
C GLN A 49 2.30 -8.60 -1.30
N VAL A 50 2.89 -9.34 -0.35
CA VAL A 50 3.44 -8.75 0.89
C VAL A 50 4.60 -7.79 0.58
N TRP A 51 5.47 -8.16 -0.38
CA TRP A 51 6.59 -7.33 -0.78
C TRP A 51 6.13 -6.02 -1.44
N ILE A 52 5.13 -6.07 -2.34
CA ILE A 52 4.54 -4.87 -2.97
C ILE A 52 3.80 -4.04 -1.90
N ALA A 53 3.00 -4.68 -1.05
CA ALA A 53 2.25 -3.99 0.01
C ALA A 53 3.15 -3.36 1.10
N GLY A 54 4.41 -3.81 1.19
CA GLY A 54 5.41 -3.24 2.12
C GLY A 54 6.08 -1.96 1.60
N LYS A 55 5.95 -1.64 0.31
CA LYS A 55 6.54 -0.41 -0.24
C LYS A 55 5.69 0.79 0.13
N THR A 56 6.35 1.80 0.69
CA THR A 56 5.76 3.14 0.86
C THR A 56 5.95 3.88 -0.46
N ASP A 57 4.87 4.37 -1.01
CA ASP A 57 4.92 5.19 -2.22
C ASP A 57 5.31 6.62 -1.83
N THR A 58 6.42 7.12 -2.38
CA THR A 58 6.91 8.46 -2.07
C THR A 58 6.50 9.38 -3.21
N GLN A 59 5.67 10.38 -2.89
CA GLN A 59 5.22 11.40 -3.83
C GLN A 59 5.92 12.72 -3.56
N LYS A 60 6.57 13.26 -4.57
CA LYS A 60 7.31 14.53 -4.52
C LYS A 60 6.40 15.67 -4.91
N VAL A 61 6.16 16.59 -4.00
CA VAL A 61 5.32 17.77 -4.22
C VAL A 61 6.20 19.02 -4.30
N ALA A 62 6.22 19.65 -5.46
CA ALA A 62 6.82 20.97 -5.63
C ALA A 62 5.93 22.01 -4.95
N ILE A 63 6.49 22.85 -4.10
CA ILE A 63 5.75 23.89 -3.38
C ILE A 63 6.32 25.26 -3.71
N VAL A 64 5.44 26.26 -3.80
CA VAL A 64 5.81 27.68 -3.89
C VAL A 64 5.16 28.42 -2.73
N ASP A 65 6.00 28.89 -1.82
CA ASP A 65 5.56 29.75 -0.72
C ASP A 65 5.85 31.22 -1.07
N THR A 66 4.81 31.97 -1.31
CA THR A 66 4.92 33.42 -1.53
C THR A 66 5.24 34.12 -0.22
N LYS A 67 6.41 34.72 -0.11
CA LYS A 67 6.81 35.50 1.05
C LYS A 67 5.79 36.60 1.34
N GLY A 68 5.23 36.61 2.54
CA GLY A 68 4.26 37.62 2.99
C GLY A 68 2.80 37.30 2.67
N ALA A 69 2.47 36.12 2.13
CA ALA A 69 1.10 35.71 2.00
C ALA A 69 0.47 35.41 3.37
N SER A 70 -0.67 36.05 3.65
CA SER A 70 -1.46 35.73 4.86
C SER A 70 -2.11 34.37 4.72
N GLY A 71 -2.01 33.52 5.74
CA GLY A 71 -2.60 32.18 5.79
C GLY A 71 -1.57 31.04 5.79
N PRO A 72 -2.04 29.78 5.67
CA PRO A 72 -1.19 28.61 5.75
C PRO A 72 -0.17 28.57 4.60
N SER A 73 1.04 28.07 4.89
CA SER A 73 2.05 27.85 3.86
C SER A 73 1.73 26.57 3.05
N ALA A 74 2.26 26.48 1.82
CA ALA A 74 2.12 25.29 1.00
C ALA A 74 2.66 24.04 1.72
N LYS A 75 3.77 24.20 2.44
CA LYS A 75 4.33 23.12 3.26
C LYS A 75 3.36 22.65 4.34
N GLN A 76 2.70 23.55 5.06
CA GLN A 76 1.71 23.18 6.10
C GLN A 76 0.54 22.39 5.49
N VAL A 77 0.06 22.79 4.32
CA VAL A 77 -1.02 22.07 3.65
C VAL A 77 -0.60 20.64 3.30
N VAL A 78 0.61 20.45 2.78
CA VAL A 78 1.13 19.11 2.45
C VAL A 78 1.41 18.31 3.72
N ASP A 79 1.93 18.90 4.78
CA ASP A 79 2.20 18.20 6.06
C ASP A 79 0.90 17.71 6.70
N VAL A 80 -0.19 18.50 6.67
CA VAL A 80 -1.52 18.07 7.15
C VAL A 80 -2.07 16.97 6.25
N ALA A 81 -1.89 17.08 4.92
CA ALA A 81 -2.29 16.04 3.97
C ALA A 81 -1.56 14.72 4.22
N ALA A 82 -0.24 14.78 4.51
CA ALA A 82 0.56 13.61 4.86
C ALA A 82 0.08 12.93 6.15
N THR A 83 -0.25 13.73 7.16
CA THR A 83 -0.79 13.21 8.43
C THR A 83 -2.15 12.56 8.21
N SER A 84 -3.05 13.22 7.49
CA SER A 84 -4.38 12.68 7.18
C SER A 84 -4.31 11.38 6.35
N ALA A 85 -3.36 11.29 5.40
CA ALA A 85 -3.13 10.07 4.62
C ALA A 85 -2.68 8.92 5.51
N LYS A 86 -1.74 9.19 6.42
CA LYS A 86 -1.20 8.21 7.37
C LYS A 86 -2.27 7.72 8.36
N ASP A 87 -3.06 8.64 8.90
CA ASP A 87 -4.17 8.31 9.82
C ASP A 87 -5.26 7.50 9.10
N GLY A 88 -5.45 7.73 7.81
CA GLY A 88 -6.30 6.92 6.93
C GLY A 88 -5.72 5.56 6.54
N GLY A 89 -4.53 5.20 7.02
CA GLY A 89 -3.86 3.92 6.73
C GLY A 89 -3.17 3.86 5.36
N ALA A 90 -3.05 5.00 4.65
CA ALA A 90 -2.32 5.03 3.39
C ALA A 90 -0.80 4.90 3.63
N LYS A 91 -0.16 4.04 2.84
CA LYS A 91 1.29 3.86 2.84
C LYS A 91 1.93 4.81 1.82
N VAL A 92 1.72 6.10 2.01
CA VAL A 92 2.25 7.15 1.15
C VAL A 92 3.03 8.15 1.99
N GLU A 93 4.14 8.63 1.44
CA GLU A 93 4.97 9.69 2.03
C GLU A 93 5.03 10.85 1.05
N TYR A 94 4.69 12.05 1.52
CA TYR A 94 4.77 13.27 0.72
C TYR A 94 6.07 14.00 1.05
N THR A 95 6.92 14.16 0.05
CA THR A 95 8.16 14.94 0.18
C THR A 95 8.00 16.27 -0.53
N THR A 96 8.24 17.39 0.18
CA THR A 96 8.10 18.73 -0.38
C THR A 96 9.44 19.28 -0.84
N THR A 97 9.46 19.85 -2.04
CA THR A 97 10.61 20.60 -2.58
C THR A 97 10.21 22.04 -2.86
N PRO A 98 10.82 23.02 -2.19
CA PRO A 98 10.49 24.43 -2.39
C PRO A 98 11.08 24.97 -3.72
N PHE A 99 10.29 25.76 -4.44
CA PHE A 99 10.68 26.46 -5.63
C PHE A 99 10.46 27.98 -5.46
N HIS A 100 11.18 28.75 -6.27
CA HIS A 100 11.15 30.24 -6.16
C HIS A 100 9.90 30.85 -6.79
N ASP A 101 9.37 30.21 -7.81
CA ASP A 101 8.22 30.70 -8.56
C ASP A 101 7.39 29.55 -9.16
N ASP A 102 6.21 29.90 -9.62
CA ASP A 102 5.25 28.98 -10.21
C ASP A 102 5.78 28.31 -11.49
N ALA A 103 6.58 29.02 -12.27
CA ALA A 103 7.11 28.51 -13.53
C ALA A 103 8.14 27.39 -13.28
N ALA A 104 9.02 27.59 -12.29
CA ALA A 104 9.99 26.59 -11.88
C ALA A 104 9.32 25.34 -11.30
N ALA A 105 8.27 25.50 -10.45
CA ALA A 105 7.52 24.38 -9.91
C ALA A 105 6.79 23.57 -11.02
N ARG A 106 6.17 24.26 -11.99
CA ARG A 106 5.54 23.60 -13.15
C ARG A 106 6.56 22.88 -14.02
N ALA A 107 7.72 23.50 -14.26
CA ALA A 107 8.81 22.87 -15.01
C ALA A 107 9.33 21.59 -14.33
N ALA A 108 9.41 21.58 -12.99
CA ALA A 108 9.80 20.40 -12.23
C ALA A 108 8.80 19.24 -12.41
N VAL A 109 7.50 19.52 -12.44
CA VAL A 109 6.47 18.51 -12.73
C VAL A 109 6.59 17.99 -14.15
N THR A 110 6.72 18.88 -15.15
CA THR A 110 6.85 18.48 -16.55
C THR A 110 8.13 17.65 -16.83
N LYS A 111 9.21 17.90 -16.09
CA LYS A 111 10.46 17.13 -16.19
C LYS A 111 10.42 15.81 -15.41
N GLY A 112 9.42 15.59 -14.56
CA GLY A 112 9.32 14.42 -13.69
C GLY A 112 10.18 14.50 -12.42
N ASP A 113 10.69 15.69 -12.08
CA ASP A 113 11.41 15.94 -10.83
C ASP A 113 10.46 16.00 -9.62
N ALA A 114 9.19 16.35 -9.87
CA ALA A 114 8.09 16.31 -8.92
C ALA A 114 6.84 15.67 -9.55
N ASP A 115 6.04 14.96 -8.74
CA ASP A 115 4.80 14.31 -9.18
C ASP A 115 3.65 15.31 -9.29
N ALA A 116 3.67 16.35 -8.44
CA ALA A 116 2.70 17.43 -8.47
C ALA A 116 3.32 18.75 -7.97
N ALA A 117 2.69 19.88 -8.33
CA ALA A 117 3.01 21.19 -7.79
C ALA A 117 1.81 21.79 -7.08
N LEU A 118 2.02 22.27 -5.84
CA LEU A 118 1.03 23.01 -5.06
C LEU A 118 1.37 24.49 -5.12
N LEU A 119 0.52 25.25 -5.78
CA LEU A 119 0.66 26.68 -6.03
C LEU A 119 -0.47 27.43 -5.33
N ARG A 120 -0.24 28.72 -5.02
CA ARG A 120 -1.27 29.61 -4.50
C ARG A 120 -1.42 30.82 -5.39
N THR A 121 -2.49 30.86 -6.18
CA THR A 121 -2.78 31.96 -7.09
C THR A 121 -4.02 32.73 -6.61
N ASN A 122 -3.90 34.03 -6.36
CA ASN A 122 -4.99 34.87 -5.87
C ASN A 122 -5.67 34.33 -4.58
N GLY A 123 -4.89 33.71 -3.70
CA GLY A 123 -5.39 33.13 -2.45
C GLY A 123 -6.01 31.74 -2.59
N VAL A 124 -6.13 31.21 -3.81
CA VAL A 124 -6.70 29.88 -4.08
C VAL A 124 -5.57 28.88 -4.29
N TRP A 125 -5.69 27.71 -3.66
CA TRP A 125 -4.77 26.61 -3.84
C TRP A 125 -5.04 25.89 -5.16
N GLN A 126 -3.98 25.65 -5.92
CA GLN A 126 -4.01 24.88 -7.17
C GLN A 126 -3.01 23.75 -7.09
N LEU A 127 -3.48 22.52 -7.27
CA LEU A 127 -2.64 21.34 -7.40
C LEU A 127 -2.53 20.98 -8.89
N ILE A 128 -1.31 20.90 -9.39
CA ILE A 128 -1.00 20.70 -10.82
C ILE A 128 -0.13 19.46 -10.95
N GLY A 129 -0.50 18.55 -11.85
CA GLY A 129 0.28 17.39 -12.26
C GLY A 129 0.57 17.43 -13.77
N ASP A 130 1.47 16.57 -14.27
CA ASP A 130 1.77 16.48 -15.71
C ASP A 130 0.65 15.76 -16.48
N LYS A 131 0.44 14.48 -16.21
CA LYS A 131 -0.57 13.64 -16.92
C LYS A 131 -1.77 13.31 -16.05
N SER A 132 -1.51 12.93 -14.82
CA SER A 132 -2.54 12.62 -13.81
C SER A 132 -1.97 12.92 -12.44
N ILE A 133 -2.82 13.38 -11.55
CA ILE A 133 -2.48 13.52 -10.13
C ILE A 133 -3.07 12.31 -9.44
N ASP A 134 -2.31 11.70 -8.53
CA ASP A 134 -2.83 10.62 -7.69
C ASP A 134 -4.09 11.09 -6.94
N ASP A 135 -5.15 10.29 -7.00
CA ASP A 135 -6.45 10.65 -6.41
C ASP A 135 -6.37 10.80 -4.89
N GLY A 136 -5.48 10.05 -4.24
CA GLY A 136 -5.22 10.17 -2.81
C GLY A 136 -4.56 11.51 -2.48
N LEU A 137 -3.53 11.90 -3.22
CA LEU A 137 -2.87 13.19 -3.07
C LEU A 137 -3.87 14.33 -3.31
N LYS A 138 -4.62 14.29 -4.38
CA LYS A 138 -5.63 15.30 -4.71
C LYS A 138 -6.66 15.45 -3.58
N LYS A 139 -7.23 14.34 -3.12
CA LYS A 139 -8.21 14.33 -2.02
C LYS A 139 -7.62 14.90 -0.74
N ASN A 140 -6.45 14.42 -0.31
CA ASN A 140 -5.82 14.80 0.94
C ASN A 140 -5.41 16.28 0.94
N VAL A 141 -4.79 16.77 -0.14
CA VAL A 141 -4.40 18.18 -0.26
C VAL A 141 -5.63 19.10 -0.31
N THR A 142 -6.67 18.74 -1.06
CA THR A 142 -7.90 19.55 -1.14
C THR A 142 -8.59 19.65 0.22
N THR A 143 -8.70 18.52 0.93
CA THR A 143 -9.29 18.50 2.29
C THR A 143 -8.46 19.32 3.26
N SER A 144 -7.14 19.19 3.25
CA SER A 144 -6.23 19.92 4.13
C SER A 144 -6.22 21.42 3.85
N ALA A 145 -6.27 21.81 2.57
CA ALA A 145 -6.41 23.22 2.21
C ALA A 145 -7.71 23.84 2.73
N ALA A 146 -8.81 23.08 2.65
CA ALA A 146 -10.11 23.54 3.17
C ALA A 146 -10.18 23.61 4.70
N GLN A 147 -9.40 22.78 5.42
CA GLN A 147 -9.34 22.81 6.88
C GLN A 147 -8.53 23.99 7.43
N LEU A 148 -7.58 24.50 6.65
CA LEU A 148 -6.67 25.56 7.05
C LEU A 148 -7.09 26.97 6.61
N THR A 149 -8.12 27.08 5.76
CA THR A 149 -8.69 28.35 5.31
C THR A 149 -9.95 28.70 6.06
#